data_7040c5a51b62f3748b91f3ec92a5d011
#
_entry.id   7040c5a51b62f3748b91f3ec92a5d011
#
_cell.length_a   1.000
_cell.length_b   1.000
_cell.length_c   1.000
_cell.angle_alpha   90.00
_cell.angle_beta   90.00
_cell.angle_gamma   90.00
#
_symmetry.space_group_name_H-M   'P 1'
#
loop_
_entity.id
_entity.type
_entity.pdbx_description
1 polymer ?
#
loop_
_entity_poly.entity_id
_entity_poly.type
_entity_poly.pdbx_seq_one_letter_code
_entity_poly.pdbx_strand_id
1 'polypeptide(L)'
;MTRQHRSIPLLLAFLLTATAAWAAIPLKTVTGTLDTIWGDSPDGDTYQRWFLTDDQGASIELMVEQLPPRGFAEWNRQRAEVTFEDDPLLSGPKRVRAVRLVDVGENNLRADGSAPISGSKPWVSILCKFSDIAAEPENLSFFQNMYGNNPGQLDHYWREVSYGAIDVVGSTAIAWVDLPRPQTGYIPTPGSGSNANLSLLFNECTAAADPFVDFSNGGSPFEGINMMFNGVLDCCAWGGSRFATLDGTSRSWRTTWEPPWGYRDAGVIAHEMGHGFGLPHSNNSDGDSNPYDSPWDVMSAAVAYSISDATYGRLGKHTVSYHKDRLDWIPANKIYTADSDGQHVVTVDDLAQATVSNYRMIKIPLGGNVLYTVEVRDRTGGYDGNVPGRAVIIHHVDPARAADAEVIDGDSPAANFADTEGVMWKVGETFEDSGNEITVRVDSSTADGFRVTVTRGSATDIFADGFESGNTSAWSDSQS
;
A
#
# COMPACT_ATOMS: atom_id res chain seq x y z
N MET A 1 -7.97 -98.02 9.34
CA MET A 1 -7.96 -96.59 9.78
C MET A 1 -7.12 -95.81 8.79
N THR A 2 -7.81 -95.20 7.83
CA THR A 2 -7.17 -94.55 6.69
C THR A 2 -7.31 -93.01 6.91
N ARG A 3 -6.23 -92.29 7.04
CA ARG A 3 -6.17 -90.86 7.13
C ARG A 3 -6.21 -90.27 5.72
N GLN A 4 -7.26 -89.46 5.45
CA GLN A 4 -7.33 -88.65 4.26
C GLN A 4 -6.58 -87.30 4.47
N HIS A 5 -5.64 -87.03 3.59
CA HIS A 5 -4.99 -85.72 3.48
C HIS A 5 -5.89 -84.79 2.61
N ARG A 6 -6.36 -83.71 3.19
CA ARG A 6 -7.00 -82.62 2.43
C ARG A 6 -5.93 -81.59 2.02
N SER A 7 -5.76 -81.37 0.73
CA SER A 7 -4.96 -80.35 0.13
C SER A 7 -5.79 -79.02 0.09
N ILE A 8 -5.24 -77.96 0.65
CA ILE A 8 -5.80 -76.59 0.57
C ILE A 8 -5.12 -75.88 -0.60
N PRO A 9 -5.79 -75.33 -1.58
CA PRO A 9 -5.18 -74.55 -2.63
C PRO A 9 -4.83 -73.13 -2.09
N LEU A 10 -3.59 -72.74 -2.25
CA LEU A 10 -3.08 -71.39 -1.97
C LEU A 10 -3.55 -70.42 -3.07
N LEU A 11 -4.51 -69.54 -2.75
CA LEU A 11 -4.95 -68.48 -3.65
C LEU A 11 -3.93 -67.33 -3.56
N LEU A 12 -3.13 -67.15 -4.59
CA LEU A 12 -2.22 -66.04 -4.73
C LEU A 12 -2.99 -64.79 -5.19
N ALA A 13 -3.32 -63.85 -4.26
CA ALA A 13 -3.90 -62.58 -4.57
C ALA A 13 -2.85 -61.63 -5.12
N PHE A 14 -2.86 -61.34 -6.40
CA PHE A 14 -2.10 -60.25 -7.01
C PHE A 14 -2.70 -58.90 -6.58
N LEU A 15 -2.09 -58.21 -5.64
CA LEU A 15 -2.35 -56.81 -5.38
C LEU A 15 -1.75 -55.97 -6.53
N LEU A 16 -2.61 -55.56 -7.46
CA LEU A 16 -2.29 -54.50 -8.40
C LEU A 16 -2.28 -53.16 -7.62
N THR A 17 -1.10 -52.72 -7.23
CA THR A 17 -0.90 -51.33 -6.78
C THR A 17 -0.99 -50.42 -8.01
N ALA A 18 -2.16 -49.82 -8.23
CA ALA A 18 -2.29 -48.73 -9.17
C ALA A 18 -1.55 -47.53 -8.56
N THR A 19 -0.35 -47.28 -9.01
CA THR A 19 0.32 -45.99 -8.81
C THR A 19 -0.46 -44.99 -9.63
N ALA A 20 -1.31 -44.18 -8.99
CA ALA A 20 -1.91 -43.01 -9.62
C ALA A 20 -0.74 -42.09 -9.99
N ALA A 21 -0.36 -42.08 -11.26
CA ALA A 21 0.51 -41.05 -11.78
C ALA A 21 -0.28 -39.74 -11.69
N TRP A 22 0.07 -38.87 -10.76
CA TRP A 22 -0.46 -37.52 -10.71
C TRP A 22 -0.01 -36.85 -12.01
N ALA A 23 -0.96 -36.58 -12.89
CA ALA A 23 -0.67 -35.78 -14.08
C ALA A 23 -0.15 -34.42 -13.61
N ALA A 24 1.00 -34.01 -14.13
CA ALA A 24 1.53 -32.69 -13.83
C ALA A 24 0.52 -31.63 -14.30
N ILE A 25 0.21 -30.66 -13.45
CA ILE A 25 -0.68 -29.56 -13.80
C ILE A 25 -0.02 -28.82 -15.00
N PRO A 26 -0.74 -28.61 -16.12
CA PRO A 26 -0.17 -27.91 -17.25
C PRO A 26 0.17 -26.48 -16.90
N LEU A 27 1.30 -25.99 -17.42
CA LEU A 27 1.72 -24.60 -17.31
C LEU A 27 1.30 -23.84 -18.57
N LYS A 28 0.83 -22.61 -18.36
CA LYS A 28 0.51 -21.67 -19.44
C LYS A 28 1.28 -20.38 -19.23
N THR A 29 1.78 -19.82 -20.32
CA THR A 29 2.45 -18.53 -20.30
C THR A 29 1.64 -17.53 -21.10
N VAL A 30 1.38 -16.35 -20.52
CA VAL A 30 0.64 -15.25 -21.14
C VAL A 30 1.43 -13.97 -20.95
N THR A 31 1.49 -13.15 -21.99
CA THR A 31 2.06 -11.80 -21.94
C THR A 31 0.93 -10.79 -21.80
N GLY A 32 1.06 -9.85 -20.89
CA GLY A 32 0.06 -8.83 -20.64
C GLY A 32 0.56 -7.78 -19.64
N THR A 33 -0.34 -6.92 -19.18
CA THR A 33 -0.06 -5.94 -18.13
C THR A 33 -0.52 -6.49 -16.79
N LEU A 34 0.36 -6.44 -15.78
CA LEU A 34 0.06 -6.79 -14.39
C LEU A 34 -0.53 -5.57 -13.67
N ASP A 35 -1.61 -5.77 -12.99
CA ASP A 35 -2.25 -4.77 -12.12
C ASP A 35 -2.56 -5.37 -10.75
N THR A 36 -2.46 -4.53 -9.72
CA THR A 36 -2.78 -4.89 -8.34
C THR A 36 -3.96 -4.07 -7.85
N ILE A 37 -4.86 -4.72 -7.12
CA ILE A 37 -6.03 -4.11 -6.48
C ILE A 37 -6.04 -4.56 -5.03
N TRP A 38 -6.20 -3.61 -4.10
CA TRP A 38 -6.40 -3.86 -2.67
C TRP A 38 -7.87 -3.72 -2.33
N GLY A 39 -8.32 -4.44 -1.33
CA GLY A 39 -9.69 -4.37 -0.82
C GLY A 39 -9.68 -4.23 0.68
N ASP A 40 -10.41 -3.24 1.18
CA ASP A 40 -10.32 -2.70 2.51
C ASP A 40 -11.70 -2.73 3.17
N SER A 41 -11.83 -3.65 4.16
CA SER A 41 -13.06 -3.83 4.90
C SER A 41 -13.13 -2.90 6.12
N PRO A 42 -14.29 -2.35 6.45
CA PRO A 42 -14.47 -1.61 7.69
C PRO A 42 -14.28 -2.46 8.95
N ASP A 43 -14.30 -3.79 8.83
CA ASP A 43 -14.12 -4.75 9.92
C ASP A 43 -12.66 -5.18 10.13
N GLY A 44 -11.72 -4.67 9.32
CA GLY A 44 -10.29 -4.91 9.45
C GLY A 44 -9.72 -5.99 8.51
N ASP A 45 -10.54 -6.65 7.71
CA ASP A 45 -10.04 -7.59 6.71
C ASP A 45 -9.44 -6.85 5.52
N THR A 46 -8.33 -7.35 4.99
CA THR A 46 -7.67 -6.82 3.79
C THR A 46 -7.42 -7.91 2.77
N TYR A 47 -7.46 -7.53 1.50
CA TYR A 47 -7.25 -8.42 0.38
C TYR A 47 -6.36 -7.78 -0.66
N GLN A 48 -5.45 -8.55 -1.24
CA GLN A 48 -4.65 -8.14 -2.38
C GLN A 48 -4.94 -9.07 -3.55
N ARG A 49 -5.39 -8.52 -4.67
CA ARG A 49 -5.73 -9.27 -5.89
C ARG A 49 -4.83 -8.83 -7.04
N TRP A 50 -4.32 -9.78 -7.78
CA TRP A 50 -3.47 -9.56 -8.94
C TRP A 50 -4.18 -9.95 -10.23
N PHE A 51 -4.04 -9.12 -11.24
CA PHE A 51 -4.65 -9.36 -12.54
C PHE A 51 -3.60 -9.23 -13.64
N LEU A 52 -3.60 -10.18 -14.58
CA LEU A 52 -2.89 -10.08 -15.84
C LEU A 52 -3.91 -9.83 -16.94
N THR A 53 -3.80 -8.68 -17.62
CA THR A 53 -4.68 -8.35 -18.76
C THR A 53 -3.86 -8.43 -20.03
N ASP A 54 -4.26 -9.31 -20.96
CA ASP A 54 -3.58 -9.49 -22.25
C ASP A 54 -3.93 -8.39 -23.27
N ASP A 55 -3.30 -8.42 -24.44
CA ASP A 55 -3.50 -7.42 -25.48
C ASP A 55 -4.90 -7.46 -26.13
N GLN A 56 -5.68 -8.51 -25.90
CA GLN A 56 -7.07 -8.63 -26.32
C GLN A 56 -8.05 -8.13 -25.25
N GLY A 57 -7.54 -7.69 -24.09
CA GLY A 57 -8.33 -7.23 -22.95
C GLY A 57 -8.88 -8.36 -22.07
N ALA A 58 -8.49 -9.62 -22.32
CA ALA A 58 -8.85 -10.72 -21.45
C ALA A 58 -8.02 -10.66 -20.15
N SER A 59 -8.71 -10.72 -19.03
CA SER A 59 -8.09 -10.58 -17.71
C SER A 59 -8.12 -11.91 -16.95
N ILE A 60 -6.99 -12.27 -16.39
CA ILE A 60 -6.77 -13.47 -15.59
C ILE A 60 -6.42 -13.03 -14.16
N GLU A 61 -7.15 -13.51 -13.18
CA GLU A 61 -6.78 -13.30 -11.77
C GLU A 61 -5.69 -14.29 -11.38
N LEU A 62 -4.67 -13.80 -10.69
CA LEU A 62 -3.48 -14.52 -10.32
C LEU A 62 -3.38 -14.70 -8.79
N MET A 63 -2.90 -15.85 -8.37
CA MET A 63 -2.47 -16.12 -7.02
C MET A 63 -0.96 -15.93 -6.94
N VAL A 64 -0.52 -14.83 -6.33
CA VAL A 64 0.88 -14.48 -6.08
C VAL A 64 1.21 -14.86 -4.64
N GLU A 65 2.06 -15.85 -4.45
CA GLU A 65 2.44 -16.35 -3.11
C GLU A 65 3.65 -15.60 -2.54
N GLN A 66 4.44 -14.98 -3.39
CA GLN A 66 5.66 -14.27 -2.98
C GLN A 66 5.85 -13.03 -3.85
N LEU A 67 6.01 -11.89 -3.19
CA LEU A 67 6.36 -10.64 -3.84
C LEU A 67 7.82 -10.62 -4.26
N PRO A 68 8.20 -9.83 -5.29
CA PRO A 68 9.59 -9.60 -5.62
C PRO A 68 10.28 -8.76 -4.52
N PRO A 69 11.63 -8.75 -4.47
CA PRO A 69 12.38 -8.07 -3.42
C PRO A 69 12.13 -6.55 -3.29
N ARG A 70 11.61 -5.92 -4.34
CA ARG A 70 11.21 -4.51 -4.35
C ARG A 70 9.72 -4.31 -4.10
N GLY A 71 9.04 -5.38 -3.67
CA GLY A 71 7.63 -5.39 -3.38
C GLY A 71 6.74 -5.34 -4.62
N PHE A 72 5.45 -5.10 -4.38
CA PHE A 72 4.43 -5.13 -5.42
C PHE A 72 4.70 -4.10 -6.55
N ALA A 73 5.32 -2.96 -6.25
CA ALA A 73 5.57 -1.90 -7.22
C ALA A 73 6.48 -2.33 -8.38
N GLU A 74 7.33 -3.34 -8.16
CA GLU A 74 8.18 -3.88 -9.23
C GLU A 74 7.34 -4.48 -10.36
N TRP A 75 6.18 -5.05 -10.04
CA TRP A 75 5.31 -5.71 -11.00
C TRP A 75 4.06 -4.91 -11.36
N ASN A 76 3.58 -4.07 -10.44
CA ASN A 76 2.33 -3.34 -10.63
C ASN A 76 2.42 -2.38 -11.81
N ARG A 77 1.45 -2.47 -12.72
CA ARG A 77 1.34 -1.67 -13.94
C ARG A 77 2.47 -1.94 -14.95
N GLN A 78 3.18 -3.06 -14.81
CA GLN A 78 4.26 -3.47 -15.70
C GLN A 78 3.77 -4.50 -16.73
N ARG A 79 4.37 -4.45 -17.92
CA ARG A 79 4.18 -5.49 -18.91
C ARG A 79 5.05 -6.69 -18.55
N ALA A 80 4.44 -7.85 -18.46
CA ALA A 80 5.12 -9.07 -18.02
C ALA A 80 4.69 -10.29 -18.84
N GLU A 81 5.59 -11.24 -18.96
CA GLU A 81 5.29 -12.61 -19.32
C GLU A 81 5.14 -13.41 -18.03
N VAL A 82 3.94 -13.93 -17.80
CA VAL A 82 3.60 -14.65 -16.57
C VAL A 82 3.33 -16.11 -16.91
N THR A 83 4.04 -17.01 -16.24
CA THR A 83 3.80 -18.46 -16.29
C THR A 83 3.04 -18.89 -15.06
N PHE A 84 1.91 -19.55 -15.23
CA PHE A 84 1.03 -20.01 -14.16
C PHE A 84 0.49 -21.41 -14.40
N GLU A 85 -0.03 -22.03 -13.35
CA GLU A 85 -0.74 -23.32 -13.43
C GLU A 85 -2.12 -23.09 -14.06
N ASP A 86 -2.40 -23.86 -15.12
CA ASP A 86 -3.69 -23.80 -15.83
C ASP A 86 -4.43 -25.14 -15.68
N ASP A 87 -4.84 -25.44 -14.45
CA ASP A 87 -5.66 -26.62 -14.19
C ASP A 87 -7.07 -26.40 -14.73
N PRO A 88 -7.51 -27.19 -15.72
CA PRO A 88 -8.84 -27.03 -16.29
C PRO A 88 -9.98 -27.43 -15.34
N LEU A 89 -9.67 -28.10 -14.24
CA LEU A 89 -10.63 -28.51 -13.22
C LEU A 89 -10.85 -27.44 -12.14
N LEU A 90 -9.97 -26.42 -12.06
CA LEU A 90 -10.03 -25.35 -11.08
C LEU A 90 -10.48 -24.05 -11.72
N SER A 91 -11.60 -23.51 -11.25
CA SER A 91 -12.01 -22.12 -11.46
C SER A 91 -11.43 -21.23 -10.36
N GLY A 92 -11.01 -20.02 -10.68
CA GLY A 92 -10.46 -19.06 -9.71
C GLY A 92 -9.06 -18.58 -10.05
N PRO A 93 -8.40 -17.89 -9.13
CA PRO A 93 -7.07 -17.33 -9.35
C PRO A 93 -6.05 -18.38 -9.75
N LYS A 94 -5.21 -18.06 -10.74
CA LYS A 94 -4.19 -18.96 -11.27
C LYS A 94 -2.89 -18.81 -10.50
N ARG A 95 -2.33 -19.92 -9.98
CA ARG A 95 -1.07 -19.89 -9.20
C ARG A 95 0.11 -19.54 -10.08
N VAL A 96 0.78 -18.43 -9.76
CA VAL A 96 1.97 -17.96 -10.47
C VAL A 96 3.16 -18.86 -10.20
N ARG A 97 3.95 -19.17 -11.25
CA ARG A 97 5.18 -19.94 -11.18
C ARG A 97 6.41 -19.11 -11.58
N ALA A 98 6.24 -18.17 -12.49
CA ALA A 98 7.30 -17.24 -12.87
C ALA A 98 6.69 -15.93 -13.41
N VAL A 99 7.38 -14.84 -13.16
CA VAL A 99 7.12 -13.53 -13.75
C VAL A 99 8.42 -13.03 -14.37
N ARG A 100 8.35 -12.61 -15.62
CA ARG A 100 9.43 -11.96 -16.35
C ARG A 100 8.92 -10.66 -16.93
N LEU A 101 9.44 -9.54 -16.45
CA LEU A 101 9.12 -8.24 -17.04
C LEU A 101 9.59 -8.19 -18.50
N VAL A 102 8.74 -7.68 -19.39
CA VAL A 102 9.02 -7.43 -20.80
C VAL A 102 8.92 -5.94 -21.05
N ASP A 103 9.78 -5.44 -21.93
CA ASP A 103 9.83 -4.01 -22.26
C ASP A 103 10.08 -3.12 -21.03
N VAL A 104 11.00 -3.56 -20.17
CA VAL A 104 11.59 -2.68 -19.16
C VAL A 104 12.39 -1.63 -19.92
N GLY A 105 11.65 -0.71 -20.61
CA GLY A 105 12.24 0.57 -21.02
C GLY A 105 12.87 1.21 -19.80
N GLU A 106 13.79 2.16 -19.99
CA GLU A 106 14.30 3.01 -18.91
C GLU A 106 13.13 3.83 -18.32
N ASN A 107 12.17 3.14 -17.72
CA ASN A 107 11.13 3.77 -16.94
C ASN A 107 11.84 4.42 -15.76
N ASN A 108 11.49 5.67 -15.48
CA ASN A 108 11.96 6.47 -14.35
C ASN A 108 11.60 5.84 -12.98
N LEU A 109 11.75 4.51 -12.86
CA LEU A 109 11.56 3.82 -11.59
C LEU A 109 12.76 4.12 -10.70
N ARG A 110 12.49 4.50 -9.47
CA ARG A 110 13.51 4.63 -8.43
C ARG A 110 14.10 3.26 -8.10
N ALA A 111 15.20 3.25 -7.34
CA ALA A 111 15.86 2.01 -6.93
C ALA A 111 14.93 1.04 -6.17
N ASP A 112 13.89 1.57 -5.50
CA ASP A 112 12.86 0.83 -4.79
C ASP A 112 11.68 0.35 -5.67
N GLY A 113 11.74 0.55 -6.98
CA GLY A 113 10.67 0.17 -7.94
C GLY A 113 9.52 1.17 -8.04
N SER A 114 9.54 2.26 -7.28
CA SER A 114 8.49 3.29 -7.33
C SER A 114 8.67 4.27 -8.49
N ALA A 115 7.59 4.96 -8.86
CA ALA A 115 7.62 6.00 -9.89
C ALA A 115 7.20 7.35 -9.29
N PRO A 116 7.91 8.45 -9.62
CA PRO A 116 7.51 9.79 -9.22
C PRO A 116 6.09 10.12 -9.68
N ILE A 117 5.31 10.74 -8.82
CA ILE A 117 3.94 11.22 -9.10
C ILE A 117 3.90 12.72 -8.92
N SER A 118 3.76 13.47 -10.00
CA SER A 118 3.72 14.94 -9.96
C SER A 118 2.78 15.55 -10.99
N GLY A 119 2.42 16.82 -10.81
CA GLY A 119 1.52 17.58 -11.67
C GLY A 119 0.04 17.22 -11.47
N SER A 120 -0.80 17.72 -12.35
CA SER A 120 -2.25 17.49 -12.25
C SER A 120 -2.61 16.04 -12.53
N LYS A 121 -3.45 15.47 -11.67
CA LYS A 121 -3.92 14.07 -11.71
C LYS A 121 -5.45 14.04 -11.71
N PRO A 122 -6.11 14.43 -12.83
CA PRO A 122 -7.55 14.46 -12.90
C PRO A 122 -8.18 13.08 -12.83
N TRP A 123 -9.26 12.95 -12.06
CA TRP A 123 -10.07 11.75 -11.95
C TRP A 123 -11.49 11.98 -12.46
N VAL A 124 -12.14 10.94 -12.94
CA VAL A 124 -13.57 10.94 -13.21
C VAL A 124 -14.29 10.01 -12.26
N SER A 125 -15.31 10.52 -11.55
CA SER A 125 -16.24 9.67 -10.81
C SER A 125 -17.39 9.24 -11.71
N ILE A 126 -17.56 7.94 -11.85
CA ILE A 126 -18.70 7.30 -12.51
C ILE A 126 -19.65 6.79 -11.43
N LEU A 127 -20.89 7.32 -11.42
CA LEU A 127 -21.90 6.88 -10.46
C LEU A 127 -22.64 5.67 -11.03
N CYS A 128 -22.29 4.46 -10.56
CA CYS A 128 -22.75 3.18 -11.12
C CYS A 128 -23.94 2.64 -10.30
N LYS A 129 -25.08 2.42 -10.96
CA LYS A 129 -26.32 2.03 -10.32
C LYS A 129 -26.72 0.61 -10.72
N PHE A 130 -26.81 -0.27 -9.73
CA PHE A 130 -27.33 -1.64 -9.94
C PHE A 130 -28.77 -1.62 -10.39
N SER A 131 -29.15 -2.48 -11.35
CA SER A 131 -30.47 -2.46 -11.97
C SER A 131 -31.63 -2.79 -11.01
N ASP A 132 -31.36 -3.42 -9.89
CA ASP A 132 -32.32 -3.80 -8.85
C ASP A 132 -32.34 -2.86 -7.64
N ILE A 133 -31.48 -1.82 -7.61
CA ILE A 133 -31.43 -0.83 -6.53
C ILE A 133 -31.80 0.54 -7.09
N ALA A 134 -32.96 1.05 -6.73
CA ALA A 134 -33.45 2.34 -7.23
C ALA A 134 -32.82 3.55 -6.50
N ALA A 135 -32.27 3.35 -5.30
CA ALA A 135 -31.74 4.44 -4.48
C ALA A 135 -30.48 5.05 -5.12
N GLU A 136 -30.36 6.35 -5.01
CA GLU A 136 -29.18 7.15 -5.35
C GLU A 136 -28.72 7.84 -4.05
N PRO A 137 -27.75 7.25 -3.30
CA PRO A 137 -27.42 7.65 -1.94
C PRO A 137 -26.93 9.09 -1.81
N GLU A 138 -26.25 9.60 -2.85
CA GLU A 138 -25.80 10.99 -2.94
C GLU A 138 -26.09 11.53 -4.35
N ASN A 139 -26.26 12.85 -4.46
CA ASN A 139 -26.51 13.50 -5.73
C ASN A 139 -25.22 13.84 -6.47
N LEU A 140 -25.34 14.13 -7.77
CA LEU A 140 -24.19 14.45 -8.62
C LEU A 140 -23.32 15.59 -8.05
N SER A 141 -23.94 16.63 -7.48
CA SER A 141 -23.18 17.77 -6.96
C SER A 141 -22.33 17.43 -5.74
N PHE A 142 -22.71 16.43 -4.93
CA PHE A 142 -21.87 15.91 -3.86
C PHE A 142 -20.52 15.41 -4.41
N PHE A 143 -20.55 14.57 -5.44
CA PHE A 143 -19.34 14.00 -6.03
C PHE A 143 -18.54 15.03 -6.85
N GLN A 144 -19.20 15.97 -7.54
CA GLN A 144 -18.49 17.05 -8.25
C GLN A 144 -17.75 17.98 -7.29
N ASN A 145 -18.42 18.38 -6.21
CA ASN A 145 -17.81 19.25 -5.19
C ASN A 145 -16.70 18.55 -4.38
N MET A 146 -16.73 17.24 -4.27
CA MET A 146 -15.68 16.46 -3.60
C MET A 146 -14.27 16.73 -4.15
N TYR A 147 -14.16 17.06 -5.44
CA TYR A 147 -12.89 17.42 -6.08
C TYR A 147 -12.47 18.89 -5.92
N GLY A 148 -13.16 19.65 -5.10
CA GLY A 148 -12.84 21.06 -4.85
C GLY A 148 -11.57 21.26 -4.03
N ASN A 149 -11.18 22.54 -3.89
CA ASN A 149 -9.98 22.96 -3.16
C ASN A 149 -10.32 23.72 -1.86
N ASN A 150 -11.40 23.32 -1.17
CA ASN A 150 -11.65 23.77 0.19
C ASN A 150 -11.24 22.66 1.18
N PRO A 151 -10.94 22.98 2.45
CA PRO A 151 -10.69 21.97 3.48
C PRO A 151 -11.77 20.87 3.46
N GLY A 152 -11.37 19.63 3.51
CA GLY A 152 -12.25 18.46 3.42
C GLY A 152 -12.46 17.91 2.00
N GLN A 153 -12.07 18.63 0.97
CA GLN A 153 -12.18 18.20 -0.43
C GLN A 153 -10.86 17.59 -0.95
N LEU A 154 -10.94 16.74 -1.96
CA LEU A 154 -9.82 15.92 -2.42
C LEU A 154 -8.67 16.72 -3.05
N ASP A 155 -8.95 17.83 -3.79
CA ASP A 155 -7.86 18.64 -4.32
C ASP A 155 -7.09 19.34 -3.20
N HIS A 156 -7.80 19.84 -2.17
CA HIS A 156 -7.15 20.40 -0.99
C HIS A 156 -6.31 19.36 -0.24
N TYR A 157 -6.89 18.16 -0.04
CA TYR A 157 -6.19 17.06 0.63
C TYR A 157 -4.89 16.68 -0.10
N TRP A 158 -4.98 16.36 -1.39
CA TRP A 158 -3.82 15.90 -2.15
C TRP A 158 -2.74 16.97 -2.29
N ARG A 159 -3.12 18.26 -2.40
CA ARG A 159 -2.14 19.37 -2.36
C ARG A 159 -1.40 19.43 -1.04
N GLU A 160 -2.11 19.34 0.09
CA GLU A 160 -1.47 19.41 1.41
C GLU A 160 -0.55 18.20 1.63
N VAL A 161 -1.05 16.99 1.42
CA VAL A 161 -0.30 15.75 1.68
C VAL A 161 0.92 15.62 0.79
N SER A 162 0.87 16.10 -0.45
CA SER A 162 1.97 16.06 -1.41
C SER A 162 2.87 17.30 -1.40
N TYR A 163 2.64 18.27 -0.53
CA TYR A 163 3.32 19.58 -0.54
C TYR A 163 3.17 20.33 -1.87
N GLY A 164 2.04 20.14 -2.53
CA GLY A 164 1.75 20.72 -3.85
C GLY A 164 2.41 19.98 -5.02
N ALA A 165 3.01 18.82 -4.80
CA ALA A 165 3.57 18.01 -5.90
C ALA A 165 2.48 17.54 -6.87
N ILE A 166 1.28 17.21 -6.36
CA ILE A 166 0.11 16.89 -7.18
C ILE A 166 -1.08 17.76 -6.83
N ASP A 167 -2.01 17.83 -7.79
CA ASP A 167 -3.38 18.29 -7.63
C ASP A 167 -4.33 17.38 -8.41
N VAL A 168 -5.62 17.50 -8.17
CA VAL A 168 -6.65 16.79 -8.93
C VAL A 168 -7.52 17.71 -9.77
N VAL A 169 -6.99 18.86 -10.18
CA VAL A 169 -7.66 19.82 -11.06
C VAL A 169 -8.05 19.16 -12.38
N GLY A 170 -9.26 19.44 -12.86
CA GLY A 170 -9.83 18.79 -14.04
C GLY A 170 -10.61 17.51 -13.73
N SER A 171 -10.65 17.10 -12.45
CA SER A 171 -11.54 16.02 -12.02
C SER A 171 -13.02 16.42 -12.11
N THR A 172 -13.86 15.43 -12.37
CA THR A 172 -15.31 15.61 -12.50
C THR A 172 -16.07 14.37 -12.08
N ALA A 173 -17.39 14.47 -12.01
CA ALA A 173 -18.29 13.33 -11.84
C ALA A 173 -19.41 13.41 -12.88
N ILE A 174 -19.91 12.25 -13.31
CA ILE A 174 -21.10 12.13 -14.17
C ILE A 174 -22.28 11.60 -13.35
N ALA A 175 -23.50 11.82 -13.83
CA ALA A 175 -24.70 11.34 -13.18
C ALA A 175 -24.75 9.81 -13.09
N TRP A 176 -25.64 9.30 -12.24
CA TRP A 176 -25.86 7.86 -12.11
C TRP A 176 -26.19 7.22 -13.46
N VAL A 177 -25.44 6.18 -13.81
CA VAL A 177 -25.64 5.35 -15.00
C VAL A 177 -26.12 3.97 -14.58
N ASP A 178 -27.14 3.45 -15.26
CA ASP A 178 -27.71 2.13 -14.95
C ASP A 178 -26.79 1.02 -15.46
N LEU A 179 -26.43 0.12 -14.55
CA LEU A 179 -25.76 -1.13 -14.89
C LEU A 179 -26.76 -2.18 -15.42
N PRO A 180 -26.38 -3.04 -16.37
CA PRO A 180 -27.30 -3.97 -17.00
C PRO A 180 -27.75 -5.13 -16.09
N ARG A 181 -27.08 -5.35 -14.96
CA ARG A 181 -27.32 -6.50 -14.06
C ARG A 181 -27.77 -6.05 -12.67
N PRO A 182 -28.49 -6.92 -11.94
CA PRO A 182 -28.72 -6.75 -10.52
C PRO A 182 -27.39 -6.87 -9.74
N GLN A 183 -27.36 -6.35 -8.52
CA GLN A 183 -26.18 -6.35 -7.65
C GLN A 183 -25.55 -7.75 -7.53
N THR A 184 -26.38 -8.79 -7.32
CA THR A 184 -25.90 -10.19 -7.21
C THR A 184 -25.31 -10.76 -8.49
N GLY A 185 -25.50 -10.09 -9.63
CA GLY A 185 -24.86 -10.43 -10.91
C GLY A 185 -23.38 -10.05 -10.96
N TYR A 186 -22.93 -9.18 -10.06
CA TYR A 186 -21.53 -8.77 -9.88
C TYR A 186 -20.94 -9.25 -8.56
N ILE A 187 -21.75 -9.32 -7.54
CA ILE A 187 -21.35 -9.56 -6.16
C ILE A 187 -22.18 -10.72 -5.62
N PRO A 188 -21.66 -11.95 -5.62
CA PRO A 188 -22.42 -13.13 -5.18
C PRO A 188 -22.95 -13.02 -3.75
N THR A 189 -22.20 -12.36 -2.86
CA THR A 189 -22.56 -12.16 -1.44
C THR A 189 -22.36 -10.71 -1.03
N PRO A 190 -23.33 -9.81 -1.34
CA PRO A 190 -23.23 -8.41 -0.95
C PRO A 190 -23.02 -8.24 0.57
N GLY A 191 -22.07 -7.39 0.95
CA GLY A 191 -21.73 -7.10 2.35
C GLY A 191 -20.83 -8.12 3.03
N SER A 192 -20.31 -9.13 2.29
CA SER A 192 -19.40 -10.10 2.89
C SER A 192 -18.51 -10.82 1.88
N GLY A 193 -17.36 -11.31 2.35
CA GLY A 193 -16.35 -11.99 1.53
C GLY A 193 -15.60 -11.03 0.60
N SER A 194 -14.77 -11.57 -0.29
CA SER A 194 -13.95 -10.82 -1.23
C SER A 194 -14.14 -11.29 -2.66
N ASN A 195 -15.41 -11.46 -3.05
CA ASN A 195 -15.78 -12.16 -4.28
C ASN A 195 -16.45 -11.27 -5.35
N ALA A 196 -16.42 -9.95 -5.19
CA ALA A 196 -16.89 -9.02 -6.21
C ALA A 196 -16.15 -9.23 -7.52
N ASN A 197 -16.89 -9.27 -8.62
CA ASN A 197 -16.31 -9.32 -9.96
C ASN A 197 -15.89 -7.91 -10.39
N LEU A 198 -14.75 -7.44 -9.83
CA LEU A 198 -14.22 -6.10 -10.07
C LEU A 198 -13.98 -5.82 -11.56
N SER A 199 -13.57 -6.85 -12.31
CA SER A 199 -13.36 -6.73 -13.75
C SER A 199 -14.66 -6.46 -14.51
N LEU A 200 -15.73 -7.19 -14.17
CA LEU A 200 -17.04 -7.00 -14.79
C LEU A 200 -17.66 -5.66 -14.39
N LEU A 201 -17.54 -5.27 -13.12
CA LEU A 201 -17.95 -3.95 -12.62
C LEU A 201 -17.25 -2.83 -13.40
N PHE A 202 -15.94 -2.89 -13.54
CA PHE A 202 -15.17 -1.92 -14.30
C PHE A 202 -15.67 -1.83 -15.75
N ASN A 203 -15.75 -2.96 -16.44
CA ASN A 203 -16.09 -3.00 -17.86
C ASN A 203 -17.52 -2.48 -18.13
N GLU A 204 -18.50 -2.89 -17.31
CA GLU A 204 -19.89 -2.47 -17.53
C GLU A 204 -20.16 -1.06 -17.02
N CYS A 205 -19.46 -0.60 -15.97
CA CYS A 205 -19.55 0.78 -15.49
C CYS A 205 -18.94 1.77 -16.49
N THR A 206 -17.75 1.49 -17.02
CA THR A 206 -17.13 2.34 -18.05
C THR A 206 -17.91 2.33 -19.36
N ALA A 207 -18.45 1.18 -19.77
CA ALA A 207 -19.29 1.10 -20.96
C ALA A 207 -20.61 1.87 -20.82
N ALA A 208 -21.24 1.86 -19.63
CA ALA A 208 -22.44 2.66 -19.36
C ALA A 208 -22.13 4.18 -19.32
N ALA A 209 -20.93 4.54 -18.92
CA ALA A 209 -20.45 5.92 -18.86
C ALA A 209 -20.00 6.48 -20.22
N ASP A 210 -19.59 5.64 -21.16
CA ASP A 210 -19.01 6.02 -22.45
C ASP A 210 -19.77 7.10 -23.22
N PRO A 211 -21.13 7.12 -23.28
CA PRO A 211 -21.85 8.20 -23.92
C PRO A 211 -21.74 9.58 -23.24
N PHE A 212 -21.21 9.64 -22.02
CA PHE A 212 -21.20 10.83 -21.16
C PHE A 212 -19.77 11.26 -20.76
N VAL A 213 -18.77 10.44 -21.01
CA VAL A 213 -17.36 10.68 -20.67
C VAL A 213 -16.49 10.44 -21.89
N ASP A 214 -15.69 11.43 -22.24
CA ASP A 214 -14.51 11.22 -23.09
C ASP A 214 -13.32 10.89 -22.17
N PHE A 215 -12.98 9.59 -22.05
CA PHE A 215 -11.85 9.13 -21.23
C PHE A 215 -10.51 9.66 -21.76
N SER A 216 -10.42 9.99 -23.04
CA SER A 216 -9.24 10.64 -23.62
C SER A 216 -9.10 12.10 -23.17
N ASN A 217 -10.18 12.69 -22.64
CA ASN A 217 -10.26 14.05 -22.09
C ASN A 217 -9.59 15.08 -23.03
N GLY A 218 -9.94 15.01 -24.33
CA GLY A 218 -9.41 15.92 -25.34
C GLY A 218 -7.91 15.79 -25.58
N GLY A 219 -7.30 14.62 -25.31
CA GLY A 219 -5.88 14.34 -25.48
C GLY A 219 -5.04 14.47 -24.21
N SER A 220 -5.69 14.77 -23.09
CA SER A 220 -5.10 14.71 -21.74
C SER A 220 -5.91 13.74 -20.86
N PRO A 221 -5.74 12.43 -21.01
CA PRO A 221 -6.57 11.42 -20.37
C PRO A 221 -6.70 11.61 -18.88
N PHE A 222 -7.86 11.26 -18.32
CA PHE A 222 -7.99 11.16 -16.86
C PHE A 222 -6.91 10.23 -16.31
N GLU A 223 -6.35 10.57 -15.16
CA GLU A 223 -5.37 9.74 -14.47
C GLU A 223 -6.04 8.57 -13.76
N GLY A 224 -7.28 8.74 -13.33
CA GLY A 224 -8.01 7.70 -12.63
C GLY A 224 -9.52 7.75 -12.81
N ILE A 225 -10.15 6.66 -12.42
CA ILE A 225 -11.59 6.43 -12.46
C ILE A 225 -12.04 5.98 -11.07
N ASN A 226 -12.89 6.78 -10.44
CA ASN A 226 -13.59 6.40 -9.22
C ASN A 226 -14.98 5.87 -9.58
N MET A 227 -15.27 4.61 -9.30
CA MET A 227 -16.60 4.02 -9.49
C MET A 227 -17.35 4.05 -8.17
N MET A 228 -18.40 4.90 -8.11
CA MET A 228 -19.25 5.08 -6.93
C MET A 228 -20.52 4.26 -7.10
N PHE A 229 -20.74 3.28 -6.23
CA PHE A 229 -21.88 2.39 -6.34
C PHE A 229 -23.06 2.83 -5.45
N ASN A 230 -24.28 2.53 -5.89
CA ASN A 230 -25.49 2.84 -5.14
C ASN A 230 -25.88 1.77 -4.10
N GLY A 231 -25.09 0.70 -3.99
CA GLY A 231 -25.24 -0.39 -3.03
C GLY A 231 -23.90 -0.88 -2.51
N VAL A 232 -23.93 -1.66 -1.44
CA VAL A 232 -22.70 -2.27 -0.88
C VAL A 232 -22.07 -3.20 -1.91
N LEU A 233 -20.75 -3.27 -1.90
CA LEU A 233 -20.01 -4.29 -2.63
C LEU A 233 -19.98 -5.60 -1.80
N ASP A 234 -18.91 -6.36 -1.88
CA ASP A 234 -18.68 -7.50 -0.97
C ASP A 234 -18.30 -7.00 0.44
N CYS A 235 -17.09 -7.29 0.95
CA CYS A 235 -16.62 -6.72 2.21
C CYS A 235 -16.32 -5.23 2.11
N CYS A 236 -15.83 -4.77 0.89
CA CYS A 236 -14.72 -3.84 0.85
C CYS A 236 -15.03 -2.63 -0.06
N ALA A 237 -14.36 -1.50 0.21
CA ALA A 237 -13.92 -0.58 -0.81
C ALA A 237 -12.68 -1.19 -1.47
N TRP A 238 -12.38 -0.82 -2.71
CA TRP A 238 -11.29 -1.37 -3.47
C TRP A 238 -10.53 -0.27 -4.21
N GLY A 239 -9.19 -0.31 -4.16
CA GLY A 239 -8.32 0.63 -4.85
C GLY A 239 -7.14 -0.04 -5.55
N GLY A 240 -6.65 0.59 -6.62
CA GLY A 240 -5.50 0.07 -7.35
C GLY A 240 -5.44 0.50 -8.80
N SER A 241 -5.21 -0.44 -9.70
CA SER A 241 -5.18 -0.16 -11.14
C SER A 241 -5.80 -1.30 -11.96
N ARG A 242 -6.21 -0.92 -13.19
CA ARG A 242 -6.73 -1.88 -14.15
C ARG A 242 -6.35 -1.46 -15.58
N PHE A 243 -5.72 -2.37 -16.32
CA PHE A 243 -5.43 -2.15 -17.72
C PHE A 243 -6.70 -2.25 -18.56
N ALA A 244 -6.93 -1.23 -19.39
CA ALA A 244 -8.02 -1.19 -20.36
C ALA A 244 -7.71 -0.20 -21.48
N THR A 245 -8.41 -0.35 -22.61
CA THR A 245 -8.45 0.63 -23.70
C THR A 245 -9.79 1.33 -23.66
N LEU A 246 -9.78 2.62 -23.31
CA LEU A 246 -10.98 3.49 -23.29
C LEU A 246 -10.72 4.67 -24.22
N ASP A 247 -11.63 4.96 -25.12
CA ASP A 247 -11.54 6.00 -26.17
C ASP A 247 -10.18 6.01 -26.90
N GLY A 248 -9.71 4.80 -27.26
CA GLY A 248 -8.44 4.62 -27.95
C GLY A 248 -7.19 4.77 -27.09
N THR A 249 -7.33 5.08 -25.78
CA THR A 249 -6.22 5.18 -24.84
C THR A 249 -6.05 3.87 -24.08
N SER A 250 -4.94 3.17 -24.35
CA SER A 250 -4.57 1.92 -23.67
C SER A 250 -3.60 2.20 -22.51
N ARG A 251 -4.01 1.91 -21.29
CA ARG A 251 -3.18 2.10 -20.09
C ARG A 251 -3.72 1.33 -18.88
N SER A 252 -2.90 1.18 -17.85
CA SER A 252 -3.40 0.84 -16.52
C SER A 252 -3.99 2.10 -15.89
N TRP A 253 -5.32 2.17 -15.88
CA TRP A 253 -6.07 3.22 -15.23
C TRP A 253 -5.98 3.05 -13.72
N ARG A 254 -5.69 4.10 -12.97
CA ARG A 254 -5.90 4.13 -11.52
C ARG A 254 -7.39 4.01 -11.27
N THR A 255 -7.80 3.16 -10.35
CA THR A 255 -9.22 2.83 -10.24
C THR A 255 -9.60 2.57 -8.79
N THR A 256 -10.76 3.08 -8.39
CA THR A 256 -11.39 2.71 -7.12
C THR A 256 -12.80 2.16 -7.35
N TRP A 257 -13.27 1.33 -6.43
CA TRP A 257 -14.64 0.79 -6.39
C TRP A 257 -15.21 1.10 -5.00
N GLU A 258 -16.06 2.12 -4.93
CA GLU A 258 -16.49 2.72 -3.69
C GLU A 258 -17.94 2.38 -3.35
N PRO A 259 -18.19 1.60 -2.29
CA PRO A 259 -19.54 1.45 -1.75
C PRO A 259 -20.01 2.72 -1.02
N PRO A 260 -21.32 2.86 -0.69
CA PRO A 260 -21.86 4.06 -0.03
C PRO A 260 -21.18 4.44 1.29
N TRP A 261 -20.70 3.49 2.05
CA TRP A 261 -19.95 3.77 3.27
C TRP A 261 -18.54 4.31 2.98
N GLY A 262 -17.92 3.88 1.86
CA GLY A 262 -16.58 4.32 1.46
C GLY A 262 -16.57 5.80 1.06
N TYR A 263 -17.38 6.19 0.08
CA TYR A 263 -17.34 7.58 -0.42
C TYR A 263 -17.95 8.64 0.52
N ARG A 264 -18.56 8.24 1.63
CA ARG A 264 -19.04 9.19 2.67
C ARG A 264 -17.97 9.58 3.68
N ASP A 265 -16.83 8.91 3.65
CA ASP A 265 -15.64 9.28 4.41
C ASP A 265 -14.50 9.56 3.43
N ALA A 266 -14.15 10.84 3.26
CA ALA A 266 -13.09 11.23 2.31
C ALA A 266 -11.74 10.56 2.60
N GLY A 267 -11.49 10.16 3.85
CA GLY A 267 -10.31 9.38 4.23
C GLY A 267 -10.26 8.01 3.58
N VAL A 268 -11.42 7.35 3.37
CA VAL A 268 -11.50 6.07 2.66
C VAL A 268 -11.18 6.29 1.18
N ILE A 269 -11.81 7.26 0.52
CA ILE A 269 -11.50 7.56 -0.89
C ILE A 269 -10.03 7.92 -1.07
N ALA A 270 -9.45 8.71 -0.15
CA ALA A 270 -8.03 9.06 -0.20
C ALA A 270 -7.15 7.82 -0.03
N HIS A 271 -7.53 6.86 0.80
CA HIS A 271 -6.86 5.57 0.95
C HIS A 271 -6.89 4.79 -0.37
N GLU A 272 -8.07 4.57 -0.95
CA GLU A 272 -8.22 3.82 -2.20
C GLU A 272 -7.51 4.51 -3.38
N MET A 273 -7.60 5.85 -3.47
CA MET A 273 -6.82 6.62 -4.45
C MET A 273 -5.31 6.49 -4.20
N GLY A 274 -4.87 6.37 -2.95
CA GLY A 274 -3.48 6.10 -2.56
C GLY A 274 -2.97 4.79 -3.16
N HIS A 275 -3.77 3.72 -3.12
CA HIS A 275 -3.47 2.48 -3.85
C HIS A 275 -3.38 2.71 -5.36
N GLY A 276 -4.26 3.53 -5.91
CA GLY A 276 -4.19 3.97 -7.30
C GLY A 276 -2.87 4.71 -7.61
N PHE A 277 -2.33 5.48 -6.69
CA PHE A 277 -1.01 6.12 -6.82
C PHE A 277 0.16 5.15 -6.62
N GLY A 278 -0.08 3.92 -6.15
CA GLY A 278 0.94 2.89 -5.98
C GLY A 278 1.47 2.80 -4.55
N LEU A 279 0.68 3.21 -3.58
CA LEU A 279 0.99 3.03 -2.16
C LEU A 279 0.42 1.68 -1.67
N PRO A 280 1.20 0.87 -0.94
CA PRO A 280 0.70 -0.27 -0.19
C PRO A 280 0.13 0.17 1.16
N HIS A 281 -0.34 -0.79 1.94
CA HIS A 281 -0.62 -0.57 3.34
C HIS A 281 0.64 -0.32 4.17
N SER A 282 0.46 0.29 5.34
CA SER A 282 1.37 0.23 6.47
C SER A 282 0.63 -0.38 7.68
N ASN A 283 1.36 -0.83 8.70
CA ASN A 283 0.79 -1.38 9.92
C ASN A 283 1.64 -1.00 11.15
N ASN A 284 1.25 -1.52 12.32
CA ASN A 284 2.05 -1.47 13.53
C ASN A 284 2.95 -2.73 13.65
N SER A 285 3.72 -2.85 14.74
CA SER A 285 4.68 -3.94 14.99
C SER A 285 4.17 -4.98 16.01
N ASP A 286 2.87 -5.11 16.24
CA ASP A 286 2.31 -6.07 17.20
C ASP A 286 2.32 -7.53 16.71
N GLY A 287 2.60 -7.72 15.41
CA GLY A 287 2.80 -9.04 14.80
C GLY A 287 1.50 -9.72 14.36
N ASP A 288 0.37 -9.01 14.39
CA ASP A 288 -0.85 -9.50 13.78
C ASP A 288 -0.92 -9.19 12.27
N SER A 289 -2.02 -9.49 11.62
CA SER A 289 -2.19 -9.26 10.19
C SER A 289 -3.10 -8.08 9.86
N ASN A 290 -3.48 -7.28 10.85
CA ASN A 290 -4.35 -6.12 10.66
C ASN A 290 -3.54 -4.94 10.10
N PRO A 291 -3.76 -4.48 8.87
CA PRO A 291 -3.02 -3.35 8.32
C PRO A 291 -3.64 -1.98 8.67
N TYR A 292 -4.68 -1.92 9.53
CA TYR A 292 -5.39 -0.68 9.86
C TYR A 292 -5.10 -0.17 11.25
N ASP A 293 -3.92 -0.44 11.77
CA ASP A 293 -3.52 -0.23 13.15
C ASP A 293 -2.34 0.72 13.34
N SER A 294 -1.79 1.29 12.26
CA SER A 294 -0.91 2.45 12.38
C SER A 294 -1.74 3.74 12.41
N PRO A 295 -1.69 4.50 13.52
CA PRO A 295 -2.44 5.74 13.65
C PRO A 295 -1.82 6.91 12.86
N TRP A 296 -0.69 6.67 12.18
CA TRP A 296 0.12 7.70 11.53
C TRP A 296 -0.06 7.78 10.03
N ASP A 297 -0.77 6.83 9.42
CA ASP A 297 -0.86 6.71 7.97
C ASP A 297 -2.30 6.62 7.49
N VAL A 298 -2.64 7.39 6.45
CA VAL A 298 -3.89 7.21 5.72
C VAL A 298 -3.96 5.84 5.05
N MET A 299 -2.80 5.27 4.67
CA MET A 299 -2.70 3.93 4.08
C MET A 299 -2.78 2.78 5.10
N SER A 300 -3.13 3.10 6.36
CA SER A 300 -3.42 2.14 7.43
C SER A 300 -4.76 2.52 8.07
N ALA A 301 -4.79 3.13 9.24
CA ALA A 301 -6.01 3.56 9.91
C ALA A 301 -6.61 4.81 9.22
N ALA A 302 -7.13 4.66 8.01
CA ALA A 302 -7.53 5.75 7.11
C ALA A 302 -8.38 6.84 7.80
N VAL A 303 -9.33 6.44 8.64
CA VAL A 303 -10.32 7.33 9.26
C VAL A 303 -10.17 7.50 10.78
N ALA A 304 -9.34 6.68 11.45
CA ALA A 304 -9.05 6.86 12.87
C ALA A 304 -8.03 7.99 13.08
N TYR A 305 -8.09 8.67 14.21
CA TYR A 305 -7.22 9.82 14.51
C TYR A 305 -7.22 10.89 13.41
N SER A 306 -8.33 11.03 12.68
CA SER A 306 -8.51 12.01 11.63
C SER A 306 -9.43 13.16 12.08
N ILE A 307 -9.37 14.29 11.40
CA ILE A 307 -10.35 15.36 11.53
C ILE A 307 -11.62 15.00 10.77
N SER A 308 -12.72 15.73 10.99
CA SER A 308 -14.01 15.46 10.36
C SER A 308 -14.54 16.69 9.65
N ASP A 309 -15.26 16.47 8.57
CA ASP A 309 -16.05 17.44 7.81
C ASP A 309 -17.54 17.09 7.85
N ALA A 310 -18.40 18.10 7.83
CA ALA A 310 -19.86 17.89 7.92
C ALA A 310 -20.45 17.24 6.65
N THR A 311 -19.79 17.38 5.51
CA THR A 311 -20.23 16.89 4.20
C THR A 311 -19.52 15.57 3.82
N TYR A 312 -18.20 15.52 4.05
CA TYR A 312 -17.32 14.44 3.58
C TYR A 312 -16.82 13.53 4.69
N GLY A 313 -17.47 13.57 5.85
CA GLY A 313 -17.25 12.64 6.95
C GLY A 313 -15.85 12.75 7.55
N ARG A 314 -15.22 11.61 7.84
CA ARG A 314 -13.87 11.54 8.38
C ARG A 314 -12.87 11.75 7.24
N LEU A 315 -11.94 12.69 7.46
CA LEU A 315 -10.92 13.02 6.48
C LEU A 315 -9.66 12.21 6.78
N GLY A 316 -8.90 11.87 5.77
CA GLY A 316 -7.60 11.22 5.96
C GLY A 316 -6.61 12.10 6.72
N LYS A 317 -5.57 11.50 7.27
CA LYS A 317 -4.36 12.17 7.74
C LYS A 317 -3.29 12.13 6.65
N HIS A 318 -2.11 12.69 6.91
CA HIS A 318 -0.98 12.50 6.00
C HIS A 318 -0.57 11.02 5.93
N THR A 319 0.04 10.63 4.81
CA THR A 319 0.77 9.36 4.75
C THR A 319 2.16 9.52 5.35
N VAL A 320 2.79 8.41 5.74
CA VAL A 320 4.13 8.39 6.36
C VAL A 320 5.21 8.87 5.39
N SER A 321 6.36 9.29 5.93
CA SER A 321 7.46 9.86 5.14
C SER A 321 7.98 8.90 4.08
N TYR A 322 8.01 7.60 4.36
CA TYR A 322 8.39 6.58 3.38
C TYR A 322 7.49 6.59 2.15
N HIS A 323 6.18 6.62 2.33
CA HIS A 323 5.21 6.67 1.23
C HIS A 323 5.33 7.97 0.43
N LYS A 324 5.54 9.12 1.11
CA LYS A 324 5.78 10.38 0.43
C LYS A 324 7.07 10.37 -0.38
N ASP A 325 8.16 9.81 0.16
CA ASP A 325 9.41 9.65 -0.56
C ASP A 325 9.28 8.71 -1.76
N ARG A 326 8.54 7.62 -1.60
CA ARG A 326 8.22 6.68 -2.67
C ARG A 326 7.55 7.34 -3.88
N LEU A 327 6.69 8.34 -3.65
CA LEU A 327 6.04 9.13 -4.69
C LEU A 327 6.85 10.38 -5.13
N ASP A 328 8.05 10.56 -4.59
CA ASP A 328 8.96 11.69 -4.85
C ASP A 328 8.38 13.04 -4.39
N TRP A 329 7.58 13.03 -3.32
CA TRP A 329 7.01 14.25 -2.76
C TRP A 329 7.93 14.96 -1.75
N ILE A 330 8.92 14.25 -1.19
CA ILE A 330 9.93 14.83 -0.32
C ILE A 330 11.17 15.19 -1.16
N PRO A 331 11.53 16.47 -1.30
CA PRO A 331 12.73 16.84 -2.02
C PRO A 331 13.98 16.18 -1.42
N ALA A 332 14.91 15.71 -2.25
CA ALA A 332 16.10 14.98 -1.81
C ALA A 332 16.94 15.75 -0.77
N ASN A 333 16.98 17.09 -0.83
CA ASN A 333 17.66 17.92 0.16
C ASN A 333 16.91 18.05 1.51
N LYS A 334 15.72 17.42 1.63
CA LYS A 334 14.93 17.31 2.87
C LYS A 334 14.93 15.89 3.43
N ILE A 335 15.75 15.01 2.87
CA ILE A 335 15.98 13.64 3.34
C ILE A 335 17.42 13.56 3.81
N TYR A 336 17.63 13.10 5.03
CA TYR A 336 18.96 12.76 5.54
C TYR A 336 19.15 11.25 5.45
N THR A 337 20.27 10.79 4.89
CA THR A 337 20.59 9.36 4.88
C THR A 337 21.75 9.10 5.82
N ALA A 338 21.52 8.32 6.86
CA ALA A 338 22.54 7.84 7.78
C ALA A 338 23.09 6.51 7.26
N ASP A 339 24.04 6.55 6.32
CA ASP A 339 24.58 5.40 5.59
C ASP A 339 26.04 5.04 5.97
N SER A 340 26.66 5.82 6.86
CA SER A 340 28.02 5.57 7.37
C SER A 340 27.98 5.26 8.87
N ASP A 341 29.02 4.55 9.34
CA ASP A 341 29.20 4.32 10.77
C ASP A 341 29.52 5.62 11.52
N GLY A 342 29.11 5.67 12.77
CA GLY A 342 29.28 6.80 13.66
C GLY A 342 27.98 7.46 14.08
N GLN A 343 28.09 8.68 14.61
CA GLN A 343 26.94 9.45 15.09
C GLN A 343 26.51 10.49 14.06
N HIS A 344 25.21 10.50 13.77
CA HIS A 344 24.53 11.46 12.90
C HIS A 344 23.54 12.26 13.75
N VAL A 345 23.82 13.53 13.94
CA VAL A 345 22.94 14.43 14.71
C VAL A 345 22.12 15.26 13.74
N VAL A 346 20.80 15.01 13.71
CA VAL A 346 19.89 15.52 12.68
C VAL A 346 18.71 16.24 13.32
N THR A 347 18.33 17.40 12.79
CA THR A 347 17.06 18.04 13.15
C THR A 347 16.02 17.66 12.11
N VAL A 348 14.89 17.11 12.57
CA VAL A 348 13.75 16.70 11.75
C VAL A 348 12.56 17.57 12.15
N ASP A 349 11.99 18.25 11.16
CA ASP A 349 10.79 19.06 11.32
C ASP A 349 9.53 18.21 11.10
N ASP A 350 8.41 18.68 11.64
CA ASP A 350 7.11 18.00 11.50
C ASP A 350 6.74 17.76 10.03
N LEU A 351 6.39 16.52 9.73
CA LEU A 351 6.12 16.05 8.37
C LEU A 351 4.94 16.78 7.73
N ALA A 352 3.94 17.19 8.50
CA ALA A 352 2.74 17.85 7.96
C ALA A 352 2.95 19.32 7.56
N GLN A 353 4.04 19.95 8.00
CA GLN A 353 4.29 21.37 7.66
C GLN A 353 4.50 21.55 6.15
N ALA A 354 3.86 22.57 5.57
CA ALA A 354 3.99 22.87 4.15
C ALA A 354 5.43 23.24 3.77
N THR A 355 6.15 23.95 4.66
CA THR A 355 7.56 24.34 4.47
C THR A 355 8.36 24.00 5.72
N VAL A 356 9.56 23.48 5.53
CA VAL A 356 10.48 23.12 6.62
C VAL A 356 11.88 23.70 6.38
N SER A 357 12.55 24.09 7.45
CA SER A 357 13.93 24.56 7.41
C SER A 357 14.92 23.40 7.42
N ASN A 358 14.63 22.36 8.20
CA ASN A 358 15.47 21.19 8.39
C ASN A 358 15.01 20.00 7.49
N TYR A 359 15.31 18.79 7.89
CA TYR A 359 14.89 17.57 7.19
C TYR A 359 13.45 17.19 7.55
N ARG A 360 12.77 16.46 6.64
CA ARG A 360 11.46 15.84 6.87
C ARG A 360 11.57 14.39 7.29
N MET A 361 12.71 13.77 6.98
CA MET A 361 12.90 12.34 7.09
C MET A 361 14.37 12.00 7.28
N ILE A 362 14.64 10.98 8.10
CA ILE A 362 15.92 10.27 8.11
C ILE A 362 15.70 8.89 7.51
N LYS A 363 16.57 8.45 6.62
CA LYS A 363 16.70 7.07 6.15
C LYS A 363 17.90 6.42 6.81
N ILE A 364 17.73 5.20 7.31
CA ILE A 364 18.80 4.40 7.91
C ILE A 364 18.81 3.04 7.17
N PRO A 365 19.60 2.88 6.10
CA PRO A 365 19.64 1.64 5.32
C PRO A 365 20.14 0.45 6.14
N LEU A 366 19.48 -0.70 6.02
CA LEU A 366 19.87 -1.98 6.65
C LEU A 366 20.51 -2.95 5.67
N GLY A 367 20.42 -2.65 4.38
CA GLY A 367 20.91 -3.50 3.30
C GLY A 367 19.76 -3.97 2.39
N GLY A 368 20.07 -4.25 1.12
CA GLY A 368 19.04 -4.49 0.12
C GLY A 368 18.12 -3.29 -0.03
N ASN A 369 16.81 -3.51 0.11
CA ASN A 369 15.80 -2.44 0.10
C ASN A 369 15.19 -2.19 1.50
N VAL A 370 15.73 -2.84 2.53
CA VAL A 370 15.24 -2.73 3.92
C VAL A 370 15.90 -1.54 4.60
N LEU A 371 15.12 -0.76 5.34
CA LEU A 371 15.60 0.43 6.05
C LEU A 371 14.72 0.78 7.25
N TYR A 372 15.25 1.61 8.15
CA TYR A 372 14.41 2.40 9.04
C TYR A 372 14.17 3.79 8.45
N THR A 373 12.97 4.33 8.71
CA THR A 373 12.67 5.74 8.50
C THR A 373 12.34 6.41 9.83
N VAL A 374 12.76 7.65 9.97
CA VAL A 374 12.46 8.48 11.15
C VAL A 374 11.80 9.75 10.66
N GLU A 375 10.63 10.06 11.19
CA GLU A 375 9.86 11.27 10.91
C GLU A 375 9.38 11.92 12.19
N VAL A 376 8.90 13.13 12.10
CA VAL A 376 8.24 13.84 13.21
C VAL A 376 6.79 14.09 12.85
N ARG A 377 5.89 13.83 13.79
CA ARG A 377 4.47 14.16 13.67
C ARG A 377 4.04 15.08 14.81
N ASP A 378 3.12 15.99 14.50
CA ASP A 378 2.53 16.90 15.48
C ASP A 378 1.06 17.19 15.10
N ARG A 379 0.29 17.69 16.05
CA ARG A 379 -1.10 18.16 15.83
C ARG A 379 -1.11 19.59 15.27
N THR A 380 -0.33 19.85 14.25
CA THR A 380 -0.12 21.18 13.69
C THR A 380 -1.07 21.50 12.55
N GLY A 381 -2.37 21.53 12.83
CA GLY A 381 -3.36 21.96 11.82
C GLY A 381 -3.54 20.96 10.66
N GLY A 382 -4.30 21.36 9.64
CA GLY A 382 -4.53 20.53 8.48
C GLY A 382 -5.07 19.15 8.83
N TYR A 383 -4.71 18.17 8.02
CA TYR A 383 -5.23 16.81 8.16
C TYR A 383 -4.60 16.01 9.32
N ASP A 384 -3.47 16.44 9.87
CA ASP A 384 -2.85 15.81 11.04
C ASP A 384 -3.37 16.36 12.40
N GLY A 385 -4.39 17.21 12.39
CA GLY A 385 -4.90 17.85 13.60
C GLY A 385 -5.31 16.92 14.74
N ASN A 386 -5.59 15.66 14.46
CA ASN A 386 -6.04 14.66 15.44
C ASN A 386 -5.11 13.43 15.57
N VAL A 387 -3.90 13.44 15.01
CA VAL A 387 -2.92 12.35 15.24
C VAL A 387 -2.66 12.17 16.75
N PRO A 388 -2.19 10.99 17.21
CA PRO A 388 -2.09 10.70 18.67
C PRO A 388 -1.34 11.73 19.46
N GLY A 389 -0.27 12.33 18.92
CA GLY A 389 0.51 13.32 19.65
C GLY A 389 1.70 13.86 18.87
N ARG A 390 2.49 14.70 19.56
CA ARG A 390 3.76 15.20 19.06
C ARG A 390 4.90 14.26 19.46
N ALA A 391 5.54 13.62 18.47
CA ALA A 391 6.60 12.66 18.73
C ALA A 391 7.49 12.44 17.49
N VAL A 392 8.62 11.77 17.71
CA VAL A 392 9.37 11.09 16.67
C VAL A 392 8.73 9.75 16.42
N ILE A 393 8.53 9.39 15.16
CA ILE A 393 7.94 8.12 14.72
C ILE A 393 8.99 7.38 13.91
N ILE A 394 9.17 6.10 14.22
CA ILE A 394 10.14 5.22 13.55
C ILE A 394 9.39 4.10 12.86
N HIS A 395 9.72 3.86 11.58
CA HIS A 395 9.17 2.73 10.83
C HIS A 395 10.29 1.80 10.39
N HIS A 396 10.05 0.50 10.52
CA HIS A 396 10.81 -0.53 9.82
C HIS A 396 10.17 -0.78 8.46
N VAL A 397 10.93 -0.57 7.41
CA VAL A 397 10.45 -0.70 6.02
C VAL A 397 11.08 -1.90 5.36
N ASP A 398 10.22 -2.81 4.87
CA ASP A 398 10.59 -3.94 4.03
C ASP A 398 9.61 -4.05 2.86
N PRO A 399 10.00 -3.64 1.64
CA PRO A 399 9.13 -3.67 0.48
C PRO A 399 8.63 -5.08 0.09
N ALA A 400 9.27 -6.15 0.57
CA ALA A 400 8.83 -7.52 0.31
C ALA A 400 7.59 -7.92 1.13
N ARG A 401 7.18 -7.10 2.11
CA ARG A 401 5.93 -7.30 2.87
C ARG A 401 4.73 -6.71 2.14
N ALA A 402 3.54 -7.20 2.44
CA ALA A 402 2.28 -6.66 1.91
C ALA A 402 1.99 -5.27 2.49
N ALA A 403 2.24 -5.05 3.79
CA ALA A 403 2.33 -3.75 4.44
C ALA A 403 3.82 -3.43 4.62
N ASP A 404 4.37 -2.58 3.77
CA ASP A 404 5.82 -2.42 3.68
C ASP A 404 6.42 -1.55 4.79
N ALA A 405 5.67 -0.64 5.38
CA ALA A 405 6.10 0.22 6.48
C ALA A 405 5.39 -0.15 7.79
N GLU A 406 6.15 -0.56 8.79
CA GLU A 406 5.67 -1.02 10.09
C GLU A 406 6.16 -0.06 11.17
N VAL A 407 5.23 0.62 11.87
CA VAL A 407 5.63 1.54 12.95
C VAL A 407 6.19 0.77 14.14
N ILE A 408 7.34 1.18 14.62
CA ILE A 408 8.04 0.54 15.74
C ILE A 408 7.44 1.01 17.06
N ASP A 409 6.98 0.04 17.85
CA ASP A 409 6.50 0.21 19.22
C ASP A 409 7.64 -0.07 20.21
N GLY A 410 7.82 0.80 21.20
CA GLY A 410 8.78 0.61 22.28
C GLY A 410 8.31 -0.33 23.38
N ASP A 411 7.02 -0.68 23.40
CA ASP A 411 6.46 -1.61 24.38
C ASP A 411 6.86 -3.06 24.08
N SER A 412 6.89 -3.90 25.11
CA SER A 412 7.21 -5.31 24.99
C SER A 412 6.23 -6.19 25.79
N PRO A 413 5.30 -6.92 25.15
CA PRO A 413 5.08 -6.95 23.70
C PRO A 413 4.56 -5.60 23.17
N ALA A 414 4.67 -5.39 21.85
CA ALA A 414 4.10 -4.22 21.21
C ALA A 414 2.60 -4.12 21.54
N ALA A 415 2.15 -2.90 21.80
CA ALA A 415 0.77 -2.64 22.17
C ALA A 415 -0.15 -2.69 20.94
N ASN A 416 -1.43 -2.87 21.18
CA ASN A 416 -2.44 -2.80 20.13
C ASN A 416 -2.73 -1.34 19.75
N PHE A 417 -3.49 -1.15 18.68
CA PHE A 417 -3.87 0.16 18.13
C PHE A 417 -4.46 1.16 19.15
N ALA A 418 -5.09 0.69 20.24
CA ALA A 418 -5.70 1.56 21.25
C ALA A 418 -4.66 2.23 22.14
N ASP A 419 -3.47 1.67 22.28
CA ASP A 419 -2.34 2.22 23.02
C ASP A 419 -1.30 2.77 22.06
N THR A 420 -1.24 4.08 21.93
CA THR A 420 -0.35 4.77 20.99
C THR A 420 0.88 5.36 21.68
N GLU A 421 1.08 5.09 22.96
CA GLU A 421 2.19 5.67 23.72
C GLU A 421 3.53 5.11 23.26
N GLY A 422 3.64 3.79 23.10
CA GLY A 422 4.87 3.11 22.71
C GLY A 422 5.37 3.43 21.29
N VAL A 423 4.47 3.83 20.39
CA VAL A 423 4.85 4.24 19.03
C VAL A 423 5.27 5.72 18.94
N MET A 424 5.25 6.45 20.05
CA MET A 424 5.61 7.86 20.15
C MET A 424 6.95 8.03 20.91
N TRP A 425 8.05 8.11 20.18
CA TRP A 425 9.37 8.33 20.77
C TRP A 425 9.56 9.78 21.19
N LYS A 426 9.80 10.00 22.49
CA LYS A 426 9.86 11.32 23.13
C LYS A 426 11.29 11.67 23.58
N VAL A 427 11.49 12.92 23.97
CA VAL A 427 12.80 13.40 24.44
C VAL A 427 13.34 12.53 25.57
N GLY A 428 14.56 12.04 25.41
CA GLY A 428 15.26 11.16 26.33
C GLY A 428 15.14 9.68 26.01
N GLU A 429 14.20 9.28 25.13
CA GLU A 429 14.00 7.89 24.74
C GLU A 429 14.94 7.49 23.60
N THR A 430 15.23 6.19 23.55
CA THR A 430 16.14 5.59 22.56
C THR A 430 15.54 4.30 22.04
N PHE A 431 15.39 4.21 20.72
CA PHE A 431 15.19 2.95 20.01
C PHE A 431 16.53 2.26 19.80
N GLU A 432 16.61 0.96 20.01
CA GLU A 432 17.81 0.13 19.86
C GLU A 432 17.54 -1.10 19.00
N ASP A 433 18.30 -1.26 17.94
CA ASP A 433 18.43 -2.49 17.17
C ASP A 433 19.85 -3.03 17.30
N SER A 434 20.05 -3.89 18.28
CA SER A 434 21.36 -4.50 18.55
C SER A 434 21.85 -5.42 17.44
N GLY A 435 20.91 -6.00 16.65
CA GLY A 435 21.24 -6.90 15.53
C GLY A 435 21.90 -6.15 14.38
N ASN A 436 21.52 -4.92 14.13
CA ASN A 436 22.08 -4.05 13.09
C ASN A 436 23.01 -2.95 13.67
N GLU A 437 23.26 -2.97 14.97
CA GLU A 437 24.08 -1.98 15.69
C GLU A 437 23.61 -0.55 15.44
N ILE A 438 22.29 -0.32 15.55
CA ILE A 438 21.64 0.97 15.32
C ILE A 438 20.96 1.45 16.59
N THR A 439 21.15 2.73 16.91
CA THR A 439 20.33 3.42 17.90
C THR A 439 19.76 4.70 17.32
N VAL A 440 18.53 5.04 17.74
CA VAL A 440 17.89 6.33 17.41
C VAL A 440 17.43 6.95 18.71
N ARG A 441 18.12 8.03 19.13
CA ARG A 441 17.81 8.75 20.37
C ARG A 441 17.17 10.09 20.07
N VAL A 442 16.09 10.41 20.78
CA VAL A 442 15.44 11.72 20.73
C VAL A 442 16.11 12.65 21.73
N ASP A 443 16.93 13.60 21.27
CA ASP A 443 17.76 14.44 22.12
C ASP A 443 17.00 15.61 22.76
N SER A 444 16.25 16.35 21.94
CA SER A 444 15.52 17.53 22.40
C SER A 444 14.41 17.92 21.42
N SER A 445 13.40 18.61 21.90
CA SER A 445 12.40 19.26 21.04
C SER A 445 12.94 20.58 20.49
N THR A 446 12.49 20.94 19.27
CA THR A 446 12.67 22.25 18.65
C THR A 446 11.32 22.96 18.52
N ALA A 447 11.27 24.14 17.92
CA ALA A 447 10.00 24.79 17.64
C ALA A 447 9.13 23.95 16.67
N ASP A 448 9.76 23.40 15.63
CA ASP A 448 9.06 22.76 14.51
C ASP A 448 9.24 21.23 14.46
N GLY A 449 9.95 20.63 15.43
CA GLY A 449 10.20 19.20 15.42
C GLY A 449 11.12 18.73 16.54
N PHE A 450 12.07 17.85 16.21
CA PHE A 450 13.01 17.27 17.19
C PHE A 450 14.42 17.19 16.62
N ARG A 451 15.39 17.25 17.54
CA ARG A 451 16.77 16.85 17.27
C ARG A 451 16.92 15.38 17.66
N VAL A 452 17.46 14.59 16.74
CA VAL A 452 17.62 13.15 16.85
C VAL A 452 19.09 12.79 16.60
N THR A 453 19.63 11.88 17.41
CA THR A 453 20.94 11.26 17.16
C THR A 453 20.71 9.82 16.70
N VAL A 454 21.18 9.52 15.48
CA VAL A 454 21.30 8.16 14.97
C VAL A 454 22.74 7.71 15.15
N THR A 455 22.96 6.54 15.77
CA THR A 455 24.28 5.90 15.83
C THR A 455 24.25 4.62 15.02
N ARG A 456 25.26 4.39 14.20
CA ARG A 456 25.48 3.16 13.42
C ARG A 456 26.83 2.55 13.74
N GLY A 457 26.85 1.20 13.72
CA GLY A 457 28.04 0.45 14.09
C GLY A 457 28.29 0.46 15.59
N SER A 458 29.04 -0.48 16.08
CA SER A 458 29.56 -0.38 17.44
C SER A 458 30.30 0.95 17.52
N ALA A 459 30.00 1.73 18.55
CA ALA A 459 30.91 2.81 18.93
C ALA A 459 32.27 2.13 19.08
N THR A 460 33.07 2.11 18.01
CA THR A 460 34.46 1.79 18.16
C THR A 460 34.94 2.79 19.18
N ASP A 461 35.27 2.29 20.36
CA ASP A 461 35.84 3.11 21.40
C ASP A 461 36.85 4.04 20.72
N ILE A 462 36.54 5.35 20.74
CA ILE A 462 37.51 6.38 20.28
C ILE A 462 38.81 6.15 21.02
N PHE A 463 38.77 5.33 22.04
CA PHE A 463 39.85 4.79 22.82
C PHE A 463 39.74 3.28 22.87
N ALA A 464 40.29 2.58 21.85
CA ALA A 464 40.51 1.12 21.87
C ALA A 464 41.48 0.67 22.98
N ASP A 465 42.01 1.61 23.74
CA ASP A 465 42.70 1.41 24.98
C ASP A 465 41.83 1.99 26.11
N GLY A 466 41.09 1.12 26.75
CA GLY A 466 40.49 1.41 28.05
C GLY A 466 41.64 1.78 28.99
N PHE A 467 41.53 2.87 29.73
CA PHE A 467 42.49 3.32 30.77
C PHE A 467 42.82 2.23 31.80
N GLU A 468 42.30 1.00 31.62
CA GLU A 468 42.59 -0.17 32.46
C GLU A 468 44.03 -0.62 32.42
N SER A 469 44.79 -0.30 31.37
CA SER A 469 46.24 -0.53 31.30
C SER A 469 47.05 0.35 32.24
N GLY A 470 46.47 1.50 32.70
CA GLY A 470 47.13 2.45 33.57
C GLY A 470 48.32 3.11 32.96
N ASN A 471 48.51 3.01 31.63
CA ASN A 471 49.62 3.65 30.92
C ASN A 471 49.20 4.20 29.57
N THR A 472 50.05 4.98 28.92
CA THR A 472 49.81 5.65 27.64
C THR A 472 50.50 4.98 26.46
N SER A 473 50.93 3.70 26.60
CA SER A 473 51.76 3.02 25.59
C SER A 473 51.07 2.76 24.25
N ALA A 474 49.73 2.78 24.23
CA ALA A 474 48.91 2.64 23.02
C ALA A 474 48.68 4.00 22.30
N TRP A 475 49.21 5.11 22.84
CA TRP A 475 49.01 6.45 22.27
C TRP A 475 50.22 6.88 21.49
N SER A 476 50.03 7.27 20.24
CA SER A 476 51.11 7.64 19.33
C SER A 476 51.81 8.98 19.67
N ASP A 477 51.29 9.75 20.62
CA ASP A 477 51.81 11.08 20.96
C ASP A 477 51.64 11.35 22.47
N SER A 478 52.52 10.73 23.28
CA SER A 478 52.66 11.13 24.69
C SER A 478 53.76 12.19 24.80
N GLN A 479 53.39 13.44 24.98
CA GLN A 479 54.36 14.45 25.41
C GLN A 479 54.76 14.22 26.88
N SER A 480 56.03 14.01 27.10
CA SER A 480 56.64 13.87 28.40
C SER A 480 56.72 15.22 29.14
#